data_61cc6afd120bd8b5a1584955ba318343
#
_entry.id   61cc6afd120bd8b5a1584955ba318343
#
_cell.length_a   1.000
_cell.length_b   1.000
_cell.length_c   1.000
_cell.angle_alpha   90.00
_cell.angle_beta   90.00
_cell.angle_gamma   90.00
#
_symmetry.space_group_name_H-M   'P 1'
#
loop_
_entity.id
_entity.type
_entity.pdbx_description
1 polymer ?
#
loop_
_entity_poly.entity_id
_entity_poly.type
_entity_poly.pdbx_seq_one_letter_code
_entity_poly.pdbx_strand_id
1 'polypeptide(L)'
;MHSCSTYPAYYEELNLRAIPTMKERYGLPIGYSGHETGIASSVAAAVLGACSVERHVTLDRSMWGSDQAASLEPNGITRLIRDIRLVEQSMGDGVKRVYERELPIIKKLRRVGAGV
;
A
#
# COMPACT_ATOMS: atom_id res chain seq x y z
N MET A 1 -13.87 5.80 -6.86
CA MET A 1 -13.01 5.20 -5.83
C MET A 1 -13.52 3.80 -5.50
N HIS A 2 -12.59 2.87 -5.22
CA HIS A 2 -12.93 1.57 -4.64
C HIS A 2 -13.06 1.70 -3.13
N SER A 3 -14.11 1.15 -2.54
CA SER A 3 -14.38 1.24 -1.10
C SER A 3 -15.22 0.05 -0.63
N CYS A 4 -14.96 -0.39 0.60
CA CYS A 4 -15.85 -1.26 1.37
C CYS A 4 -16.48 -0.40 2.47
N SER A 5 -17.81 -0.27 2.47
CA SER A 5 -18.53 0.72 3.29
C SER A 5 -19.03 0.17 4.62
N THR A 6 -18.26 -0.69 5.28
CA THR A 6 -18.44 -1.10 6.67
C THR A 6 -17.38 -0.45 7.56
N TYR A 7 -17.71 -0.21 8.83
CA TYR A 7 -16.86 0.55 9.77
C TYR A 7 -16.69 -0.19 11.10
N PRO A 8 -15.54 -0.81 11.42
CA PRO A 8 -14.43 -1.06 10.48
C PRO A 8 -14.78 -2.13 9.44
N ALA A 9 -14.14 -2.05 8.27
CA ALA A 9 -14.26 -3.07 7.25
C ALA A 9 -13.40 -4.29 7.61
N TYR A 10 -13.91 -5.49 7.37
CA TYR A 10 -13.14 -6.72 7.52
C TYR A 10 -12.16 -6.87 6.35
N TYR A 11 -10.95 -7.37 6.64
CA TYR A 11 -9.90 -7.51 5.63
C TYR A 11 -10.33 -8.38 4.45
N GLU A 12 -11.09 -9.44 4.71
CA GLU A 12 -11.60 -10.37 3.71
C GLU A 12 -12.57 -9.73 2.71
N GLU A 13 -13.16 -8.59 3.08
CA GLU A 13 -14.15 -7.88 2.28
C GLU A 13 -13.55 -6.69 1.49
N LEU A 14 -12.29 -6.33 1.72
CA LEU A 14 -11.66 -5.18 1.07
C LEU A 14 -11.52 -5.34 -0.43
N ASN A 15 -11.28 -6.55 -0.91
CA ASN A 15 -11.15 -6.87 -2.33
C ASN A 15 -10.25 -5.88 -3.09
N LEU A 16 -9.03 -5.70 -2.63
CA LEU A 16 -8.10 -4.71 -3.19
C LEU A 16 -7.80 -4.94 -4.69
N ARG A 17 -7.92 -6.18 -5.16
CA ARG A 17 -7.75 -6.51 -6.59
C ARG A 17 -8.82 -5.90 -7.48
N ALA A 18 -9.91 -5.39 -6.92
CA ALA A 18 -10.88 -4.61 -7.67
C ALA A 18 -10.27 -3.30 -8.23
N ILE A 19 -9.21 -2.76 -7.61
CA ILE A 19 -8.55 -1.53 -8.06
C ILE A 19 -8.01 -1.67 -9.50
N PRO A 20 -7.11 -2.63 -9.81
CA PRO A 20 -6.66 -2.83 -11.18
C PRO A 20 -7.79 -3.26 -12.12
N THR A 21 -8.75 -4.07 -11.67
CA THR A 21 -9.90 -4.47 -12.47
C THR A 21 -10.75 -3.26 -12.91
N MET A 22 -11.02 -2.35 -11.99
CA MET A 22 -11.77 -1.11 -12.31
C MET A 22 -10.97 -0.20 -13.25
N LYS A 23 -9.65 -0.10 -13.03
CA LYS A 23 -8.77 0.69 -13.90
C LYS A 23 -8.79 0.18 -15.34
N GLU A 24 -8.68 -1.13 -15.51
CA GLU A 24 -8.76 -1.78 -16.83
C GLU A 24 -10.14 -1.57 -17.48
N ARG A 25 -11.22 -1.78 -16.72
CA ARG A 25 -12.59 -1.69 -17.23
C ARG A 25 -12.98 -0.27 -17.64
N TYR A 26 -12.61 0.74 -16.85
CA TYR A 26 -13.08 2.11 -17.07
C TYR A 26 -12.05 3.01 -17.75
N GLY A 27 -10.79 2.61 -17.80
CA GLY A 27 -9.71 3.44 -18.37
C GLY A 27 -9.47 4.74 -17.61
N LEU A 28 -9.86 4.82 -16.34
CA LEU A 28 -9.78 6.03 -15.50
C LEU A 28 -8.89 5.80 -14.28
N PRO A 29 -8.32 6.88 -13.72
CA PRO A 29 -7.64 6.78 -12.44
C PRO A 29 -8.60 6.28 -11.35
N ILE A 30 -8.17 5.27 -10.59
CA ILE A 30 -8.95 4.67 -9.50
C ILE A 30 -8.28 4.98 -8.18
N GLY A 31 -9.02 5.57 -7.25
CA GLY A 31 -8.61 5.78 -5.87
C GLY A 31 -9.14 4.68 -4.95
N TYR A 32 -8.61 4.63 -3.74
CA TYR A 32 -9.03 3.74 -2.67
C TYR A 32 -9.50 4.53 -1.46
N SER A 33 -10.68 4.19 -0.93
CA SER A 33 -11.20 4.73 0.33
C SER A 33 -11.26 3.61 1.36
N GLY A 34 -10.37 3.65 2.34
CA GLY A 34 -10.17 2.58 3.31
C GLY A 34 -10.90 2.82 4.62
N HIS A 35 -11.61 1.81 5.10
CA HIS A 35 -12.33 1.80 6.37
C HIS A 35 -11.88 0.64 7.27
N GLU A 36 -10.77 0.02 6.91
CA GLU A 36 -10.11 -1.03 7.69
C GLU A 36 -9.33 -0.46 8.88
N THR A 37 -9.03 -1.33 9.84
CA THR A 37 -8.10 -1.02 10.92
C THR A 37 -6.64 -1.09 10.43
N GLY A 38 -5.81 -0.16 10.84
CA GLY A 38 -4.40 -0.13 10.45
C GLY A 38 -4.16 0.50 9.08
N ILE A 39 -2.95 0.34 8.55
CA ILE A 39 -2.47 1.02 7.34
C ILE A 39 -2.01 0.07 6.22
N ALA A 40 -1.79 -1.20 6.53
CA ALA A 40 -1.17 -2.15 5.59
C ALA A 40 -1.97 -2.28 4.28
N SER A 41 -3.29 -2.41 4.37
CA SER A 41 -4.15 -2.54 3.18
C SER A 41 -4.18 -1.25 2.35
N SER A 42 -4.11 -0.09 2.97
CA SER A 42 -4.02 1.19 2.27
C SER A 42 -2.69 1.34 1.51
N VAL A 43 -1.58 0.88 2.08
CA VAL A 43 -0.28 0.83 1.39
C VAL A 43 -0.36 -0.15 0.21
N ALA A 44 -0.95 -1.33 0.41
CA ALA A 44 -1.15 -2.32 -0.65
C ALA A 44 -2.03 -1.77 -1.79
N ALA A 45 -3.06 -0.99 -1.48
CA ALA A 45 -3.88 -0.33 -2.49
C ALA A 45 -3.05 0.60 -3.39
N ALA A 46 -2.12 1.35 -2.83
CA ALA A 46 -1.20 2.19 -3.59
C ALA A 46 -0.31 1.35 -4.52
N VAL A 47 0.21 0.20 -4.04
CA VAL A 47 0.99 -0.75 -4.85
C VAL A 47 0.17 -1.29 -6.03
N LEU A 48 -1.10 -1.57 -5.81
CA LEU A 48 -2.03 -2.07 -6.85
C LEU A 48 -2.47 -0.99 -7.84
N GLY A 49 -2.01 0.22 -7.70
CA GLY A 49 -2.22 1.30 -8.65
C GLY A 49 -3.32 2.30 -8.27
N ALA A 50 -3.74 2.35 -7.01
CA ALA A 50 -4.60 3.43 -6.55
C ALA A 50 -3.89 4.78 -6.74
N CYS A 51 -4.55 5.72 -7.39
CA CYS A 51 -4.02 7.06 -7.63
C CYS A 51 -4.18 7.99 -6.41
N SER A 52 -5.02 7.62 -5.48
CA SER A 52 -5.26 8.33 -4.22
C SER A 52 -5.71 7.35 -3.14
N VAL A 53 -5.40 7.67 -1.91
CA VAL A 53 -5.85 6.91 -0.72
C VAL A 53 -6.56 7.88 0.21
N GLU A 54 -7.78 7.54 0.58
CA GLU A 54 -8.60 8.29 1.51
C GLU A 54 -8.79 7.48 2.79
N ARG A 55 -8.61 8.11 3.93
CA ARG A 55 -8.85 7.51 5.25
C ARG A 55 -9.51 8.50 6.18
N HIS A 56 -10.39 8.00 7.04
CA HIS A 56 -10.89 8.76 8.17
C HIS A 56 -9.77 9.06 9.16
N VAL A 57 -9.87 10.21 9.82
CA VAL A 57 -8.86 10.73 10.75
C VAL A 57 -9.52 11.05 12.08
N THR A 58 -8.88 10.70 13.18
CA THR A 58 -9.33 11.03 14.53
C THR A 58 -8.14 11.42 15.41
N LEU A 59 -8.41 12.17 16.45
CA LEU A 59 -7.40 12.45 17.50
C LEU A 59 -7.22 11.26 18.43
N ASP A 60 -8.27 10.47 18.65
CA ASP A 60 -8.23 9.29 19.51
C ASP A 60 -9.29 8.28 19.05
N ARG A 61 -8.84 7.07 18.69
CA ARG A 61 -9.70 5.98 18.21
C ARG A 61 -10.65 5.45 19.29
N SER A 62 -10.39 5.71 20.55
CA SER A 62 -11.26 5.33 21.67
C SER A 62 -12.41 6.31 21.92
N MET A 63 -12.44 7.43 21.22
CA MET A 63 -13.56 8.39 21.30
C MET A 63 -14.87 7.76 20.86
N TRP A 64 -15.96 8.32 21.36
CA TRP A 64 -17.30 7.87 21.03
C TRP A 64 -17.67 8.22 19.58
N GLY A 65 -18.18 7.24 18.84
CA GLY A 65 -18.61 7.40 17.44
C GLY A 65 -18.36 6.14 16.61
N SER A 66 -19.18 5.92 15.60
CA SER A 66 -19.14 4.71 14.77
C SER A 66 -17.85 4.57 13.95
N ASP A 67 -17.25 5.69 13.55
CA ASP A 67 -16.13 5.71 12.60
C ASP A 67 -14.75 5.74 13.27
N GLN A 68 -14.71 5.94 14.58
CA GLN A 68 -13.43 6.11 15.31
C GLN A 68 -12.50 4.90 15.19
N ALA A 69 -13.05 3.70 15.25
CA ALA A 69 -12.26 2.47 15.15
C ALA A 69 -11.61 2.27 13.77
N ALA A 70 -12.24 2.77 12.71
CA ALA A 70 -11.75 2.73 11.34
C ALA A 70 -10.89 3.95 10.97
N SER A 71 -10.70 4.89 11.90
CA SER A 71 -9.96 6.13 11.66
C SER A 71 -8.48 5.98 12.02
N LEU A 72 -7.65 6.81 11.41
CA LEU A 72 -6.22 6.91 11.74
C LEU A 72 -5.99 8.06 12.73
N GLU A 73 -5.21 7.79 13.75
CA GLU A 73 -4.65 8.82 14.62
C GLU A 73 -3.47 9.52 13.93
N PRO A 74 -2.99 10.68 14.41
CA PRO A 74 -1.92 11.44 13.76
C PRO A 74 -0.67 10.62 13.43
N ASN A 75 -0.23 9.75 14.34
CA ASN A 75 0.90 8.84 14.09
C ASN A 75 0.61 7.85 12.97
N GLY A 76 -0.62 7.35 12.87
CA GLY A 76 -1.06 6.46 11.80
C GLY A 76 -1.00 7.12 10.44
N ILE A 77 -1.42 8.37 10.33
CA ILE A 77 -1.37 9.15 9.09
C ILE A 77 0.07 9.36 8.65
N THR A 78 0.94 9.79 9.57
CA THR A 78 2.36 10.00 9.29
C THR A 78 3.02 8.71 8.78
N ARG A 79 2.73 7.58 9.42
CA ARG A 79 3.24 6.28 9.01
C ARG A 79 2.70 5.84 7.66
N LEU A 80 1.42 6.05 7.40
CA LEU A 80 0.80 5.72 6.11
C LEU A 80 1.47 6.48 4.96
N ILE A 81 1.63 7.80 5.11
CA ILE A 81 2.28 8.62 4.08
C ILE A 81 3.72 8.18 3.87
N ARG A 82 4.48 7.98 4.94
CA ARG A 82 5.87 7.49 4.89
C ARG A 82 5.95 6.18 4.11
N ASP A 83 5.10 5.22 4.44
CA ASP A 83 5.14 3.87 3.87
C ASP A 83 4.73 3.88 2.39
N ILE A 84 3.73 4.68 2.02
CA ILE A 84 3.35 4.86 0.61
C ILE A 84 4.53 5.45 -0.19
N ARG A 85 5.18 6.51 0.28
CA ARG A 85 6.31 7.13 -0.40
C ARG A 85 7.51 6.20 -0.53
N LEU A 86 7.76 5.40 0.50
CA LEU A 86 8.81 4.39 0.49
C LEU A 86 8.52 3.30 -0.56
N VAL A 87 7.29 2.82 -0.62
CA VAL A 87 6.89 1.81 -1.59
C VAL A 87 6.95 2.35 -3.02
N GLU A 88 6.52 3.59 -3.27
CA GLU A 88 6.63 4.23 -4.59
C GLU A 88 8.08 4.20 -5.10
N GLN A 89 9.05 4.52 -4.23
CA GLN A 89 10.47 4.45 -4.57
C GLN A 89 10.95 3.01 -4.82
N SER A 90 10.29 2.04 -4.21
CA SER A 90 10.69 0.62 -4.27
C SER A 90 10.13 -0.12 -5.49
N MET A 91 9.16 0.47 -6.20
CA MET A 91 8.45 -0.21 -7.29
C MET A 91 9.35 -0.53 -8.49
N GLY A 92 10.23 0.38 -8.88
CA GLY A 92 11.10 0.19 -10.04
C GLY A 92 10.33 0.08 -11.37
N ASP A 93 11.01 -0.40 -12.39
CA ASP A 93 10.49 -0.57 -13.75
C ASP A 93 10.13 -2.03 -14.11
N GLY A 94 10.31 -2.96 -13.17
CA GLY A 94 10.03 -4.39 -13.37
C GLY A 94 11.11 -5.17 -14.09
N VAL A 95 12.19 -4.53 -14.56
CA VAL A 95 13.28 -5.22 -15.22
C VAL A 95 14.27 -5.74 -14.19
N LYS A 96 14.47 -7.06 -14.14
CA LYS A 96 15.44 -7.68 -13.22
C LYS A 96 16.86 -7.35 -13.68
N ARG A 97 17.63 -6.73 -12.79
CA ARG A 97 19.05 -6.39 -13.02
C ARG A 97 19.85 -6.53 -11.74
N VAL A 98 21.17 -6.60 -11.91
CA VAL A 98 22.12 -6.49 -10.80
C VAL A 98 22.61 -5.04 -10.74
N TYR A 99 22.49 -4.42 -9.60
CA TYR A 99 22.96 -3.07 -9.36
C TYR A 99 24.45 -3.06 -9.00
N GLU A 100 25.17 -2.02 -9.36
CA GLU A 100 26.61 -1.90 -9.08
C GLU A 100 26.97 -2.12 -7.61
N ARG A 101 26.12 -1.67 -6.70
CA ARG A 101 26.30 -1.85 -5.24
C ARG A 101 26.23 -3.31 -4.80
N GLU A 102 25.63 -4.19 -5.61
CA GLU A 102 25.54 -5.64 -5.32
C GLU A 102 26.83 -6.37 -5.71
N LEU A 103 27.61 -5.85 -6.66
CA LEU A 103 28.77 -6.57 -7.22
C LEU A 103 29.78 -7.03 -6.17
N PRO A 104 30.21 -6.21 -5.19
CA PRO A 104 31.13 -6.65 -4.15
C PRO A 104 30.54 -7.77 -3.28
N ILE A 105 29.24 -7.71 -3.01
CA ILE A 105 28.53 -8.69 -2.18
C ILE A 105 28.40 -10.01 -2.94
N ILE A 106 28.08 -9.95 -4.22
CA ILE A 106 27.98 -11.13 -5.08
C ILE A 106 29.31 -11.87 -5.13
N LYS A 107 30.42 -11.15 -5.33
CA LYS A 107 31.77 -11.75 -5.33
C LYS A 107 32.11 -12.45 -4.02
N LYS A 108 31.65 -11.88 -2.88
CA LYS A 108 31.95 -12.42 -1.56
C LYS A 108 31.09 -13.63 -1.19
N LEU A 109 29.81 -13.65 -1.58
CA LEU A 109 28.83 -14.60 -1.05
C LEU A 109 28.48 -15.74 -2.01
N ARG A 110 28.64 -15.57 -3.32
CA ARG A 110 28.31 -16.65 -4.28
C ARG A 110 29.42 -17.70 -4.30
N ARG A 111 29.05 -18.96 -4.00
CA ARG A 111 29.94 -20.11 -4.05
C ARG A 111 30.23 -20.58 -5.45
N VAL A 112 29.32 -20.38 -6.39
CA VAL A 112 29.48 -20.75 -7.79
C VAL A 112 29.87 -19.48 -8.54
N GLY A 113 31.00 -19.49 -9.21
CA GLY A 113 31.40 -18.38 -10.03
C GLY A 113 30.28 -18.02 -11.00
N ALA A 114 30.03 -16.74 -11.17
CA ALA A 114 29.08 -16.23 -12.14
C ALA A 114 29.62 -16.51 -13.57
N GLY A 115 29.74 -17.75 -13.89
CA GLY A 115 30.06 -18.25 -15.24
C GLY A 115 28.77 -18.66 -15.93
N VAL A 116 27.80 -17.76 -15.92
CA VAL A 116 26.61 -17.91 -16.77
C VAL A 116 26.16 -16.53 -17.15
#